data_7bbf49d934a48ef638f37640b75c73d2
#
_entry.id   7bbf49d934a48ef638f37640b75c73d2
#
_cell.length_a   1.000
_cell.length_b   1.000
_cell.length_c   1.000
_cell.angle_alpha   90.00
_cell.angle_beta   90.00
_cell.angle_gamma   90.00
#
_symmetry.space_group_name_H-M   'P 1'
#
loop_
_entity.id
_entity.type
_entity.pdbx_description
1 polymer ?
#
loop_
_entity_poly.entity_id
_entity_poly.type
_entity_poly.pdbx_seq_one_letter_code
_entity_poly.pdbx_strand_id
1 'polypeptide(L)'
;MFRFPGAALLLLLASPALAVTGNAPPAAGWAARAIVMIVDSREDLCTGTALTRDLVLTAAHCVVRNVDYEVKAYQSGGAFPVRTIVRHPRFDYASYAASRATADVALIKLFAPLPDEVIPASLAAPRRVAAGETLTIAGFGVTIAGTARGLGQPRMATLTVTGKPGSLQIRLYDTATRNQRIGLGGCTGDSGAPAYDGEGPLVIGVVSWSTAPGDETGCGGLTGITPLLSYRDWIVDTARKLNSPLAP
;
A
#
# COMPACT_ATOMS: atom_id res chain seq x y z
N MET A 1 6.97 47.39 45.48
CA MET A 1 7.72 46.63 44.44
C MET A 1 7.08 45.28 44.30
N PHE A 2 6.08 45.09 43.42
CA PHE A 2 5.42 43.83 43.18
C PHE A 2 6.05 43.18 41.95
N ARG A 3 6.69 42.00 42.12
CA ARG A 3 7.19 41.16 41.04
C ARG A 3 6.09 40.19 40.59
N PHE A 4 5.62 40.30 39.34
CA PHE A 4 4.76 39.31 38.71
C PHE A 4 5.66 38.15 38.21
N PRO A 5 5.33 36.92 38.52
CA PRO A 5 6.00 35.75 37.89
C PRO A 5 5.46 35.60 36.48
N GLY A 6 6.36 35.65 35.49
CA GLY A 6 6.04 35.33 34.10
C GLY A 6 5.66 33.87 33.95
N ALA A 7 4.42 33.61 33.52
CA ALA A 7 3.97 32.30 33.14
C ALA A 7 4.59 31.94 31.79
N ALA A 8 5.52 30.99 31.78
CA ALA A 8 6.04 30.42 30.55
C ALA A 8 4.94 29.54 29.91
N LEU A 9 4.41 29.99 28.78
CA LEU A 9 3.48 29.23 27.94
C LEU A 9 4.26 28.11 27.24
N LEU A 10 4.17 26.88 27.74
CA LEU A 10 4.67 25.71 27.03
C LEU A 10 3.76 25.46 25.81
N LEU A 11 4.23 25.81 24.63
CA LEU A 11 3.66 25.37 23.36
C LEU A 11 3.91 23.86 23.23
N LEU A 12 2.88 23.06 23.50
CA LEU A 12 2.84 21.65 23.13
C LEU A 12 2.80 21.58 21.60
N LEU A 13 3.96 21.36 20.98
CA LEU A 13 4.04 20.97 19.56
C LEU A 13 3.41 19.60 19.44
N ALA A 14 2.15 19.56 18.98
CA ALA A 14 1.49 18.33 18.57
C ALA A 14 2.26 17.78 17.37
N SER A 15 3.05 16.72 17.57
CA SER A 15 3.68 15.99 16.48
C SER A 15 2.57 15.38 15.62
N PRO A 16 2.58 15.56 14.29
CA PRO A 16 1.59 14.96 13.42
C PRO A 16 1.67 13.43 13.53
N ALA A 17 0.51 12.78 13.59
CA ALA A 17 0.40 11.33 13.56
C ALA A 17 0.73 10.82 12.14
N LEU A 18 1.54 9.77 12.03
CA LEU A 18 2.20 9.35 10.79
C LEU A 18 1.76 7.93 10.37
N ALA A 19 1.19 7.71 9.17
CA ALA A 19 0.92 6.40 8.55
C ALA A 19 2.16 5.89 7.79
N VAL A 20 2.25 4.61 7.40
CA VAL A 20 3.52 3.90 7.13
C VAL A 20 4.47 4.15 8.31
N THR A 21 4.87 3.11 9.02
CA THR A 21 5.55 3.26 10.33
C THR A 21 6.94 3.90 10.21
N GLY A 22 7.54 4.29 11.33
CA GLY A 22 8.90 4.82 11.37
C GLY A 22 9.05 6.30 11.03
N ASN A 23 8.05 7.15 11.31
CA ASN A 23 8.03 8.58 10.96
C ASN A 23 8.05 8.84 9.45
N ALA A 24 7.43 7.97 8.66
CA ALA A 24 7.32 8.17 7.22
C ALA A 24 6.62 9.50 6.89
N PRO A 25 7.12 10.26 5.90
CA PRO A 25 6.50 11.51 5.49
C PRO A 25 5.11 11.28 4.87
N PRO A 26 4.24 12.30 4.84
CA PRO A 26 3.03 12.27 4.04
C PRO A 26 3.34 11.89 2.59
N ALA A 27 2.50 11.05 1.99
CA ALA A 27 2.59 10.81 0.56
C ALA A 27 2.24 12.10 -0.19
N ALA A 28 3.05 12.47 -1.15
CA ALA A 28 2.91 13.70 -1.90
C ALA A 28 3.09 13.45 -3.40
N GLY A 29 2.71 14.44 -4.21
CA GLY A 29 2.88 14.39 -5.65
C GLY A 29 2.19 13.17 -6.30
N TRP A 30 2.89 12.51 -7.21
CA TRP A 30 2.40 11.36 -7.95
C TRP A 30 2.06 10.15 -7.05
N ALA A 31 2.80 9.93 -5.96
CA ALA A 31 2.58 8.78 -5.07
C ALA A 31 1.23 8.83 -4.35
N ALA A 32 0.77 10.03 -3.96
CA ALA A 32 -0.52 10.21 -3.29
C ALA A 32 -1.72 10.15 -4.24
N ARG A 33 -1.51 10.51 -5.52
CA ARG A 33 -2.61 10.70 -6.46
C ARG A 33 -3.16 9.43 -7.06
N ALA A 34 -2.39 8.34 -7.04
CA ALA A 34 -2.80 7.06 -7.60
C ALA A 34 -3.39 6.10 -6.57
N ILE A 35 -3.19 6.35 -5.26
CA ILE A 35 -3.63 5.44 -4.20
C ILE A 35 -5.05 5.74 -3.74
N VAL A 36 -5.78 4.68 -3.40
CA VAL A 36 -7.14 4.70 -2.89
C VAL A 36 -7.27 3.77 -1.69
N MET A 37 -8.23 4.03 -0.82
CA MET A 37 -8.58 3.11 0.26
C MET A 37 -9.57 2.07 -0.25
N ILE A 38 -9.42 0.83 0.20
CA ILE A 38 -10.40 -0.25 0.02
C ILE A 38 -10.93 -0.58 1.40
N VAL A 39 -12.22 -0.39 1.61
CA VAL A 39 -12.87 -0.59 2.90
C VAL A 39 -13.96 -1.63 2.74
N ASP A 40 -13.97 -2.64 3.61
CA ASP A 40 -15.05 -3.61 3.64
C ASP A 40 -16.18 -3.18 4.62
N SER A 41 -17.33 -3.86 4.59
CA SER A 41 -18.47 -3.55 5.44
C SER A 41 -18.23 -3.79 6.95
N ARG A 42 -17.04 -4.27 7.32
CA ARG A 42 -16.56 -4.41 8.71
C ARG A 42 -15.56 -3.32 9.10
N GLU A 43 -15.37 -2.34 8.21
CA GLU A 43 -14.41 -1.23 8.38
C GLU A 43 -12.94 -1.67 8.34
N ASP A 44 -12.63 -2.90 7.87
CA ASP A 44 -11.25 -3.28 7.61
C ASP A 44 -10.74 -2.52 6.37
N LEU A 45 -9.54 -1.96 6.49
CA LEU A 45 -8.94 -1.11 5.47
C LEU A 45 -7.73 -1.78 4.83
N CYS A 46 -7.69 -1.74 3.52
CA CYS A 46 -6.53 -1.97 2.67
C CYS A 46 -6.26 -0.75 1.78
N THR A 47 -5.12 -0.74 1.15
CA THR A 47 -4.75 0.22 0.11
C THR A 47 -4.91 -0.41 -1.28
N GLY A 48 -5.24 0.40 -2.27
CA GLY A 48 -5.23 0.02 -3.68
C GLY A 48 -4.58 1.10 -4.54
N THR A 49 -4.34 0.76 -5.80
CA THR A 49 -3.78 1.67 -6.80
C THR A 49 -4.73 1.76 -7.98
N ALA A 50 -5.18 2.94 -8.34
CA ALA A 50 -5.93 3.16 -9.57
C ALA A 50 -5.00 2.89 -10.78
N LEU A 51 -5.35 1.93 -11.64
CA LEU A 51 -4.70 1.69 -12.93
C LEU A 51 -5.44 2.37 -14.08
N THR A 52 -6.76 2.54 -13.89
CA THR A 52 -7.62 3.43 -14.69
C THR A 52 -8.55 4.15 -13.73
N ARG A 53 -9.39 5.05 -14.23
CA ARG A 53 -10.37 5.73 -13.37
C ARG A 53 -11.45 4.80 -12.77
N ASP A 54 -11.57 3.56 -13.24
CA ASP A 54 -12.58 2.62 -12.79
C ASP A 54 -12.02 1.21 -12.49
N LEU A 55 -10.68 1.07 -12.53
CA LEU A 55 -9.98 -0.19 -12.24
C LEU A 55 -8.88 0.03 -11.21
N VAL A 56 -8.95 -0.71 -10.11
CA VAL A 56 -7.99 -0.64 -8.99
C VAL A 56 -7.26 -1.96 -8.84
N LEU A 57 -5.94 -1.89 -8.71
CA LEU A 57 -5.04 -2.99 -8.36
C LEU A 57 -4.89 -3.05 -6.83
N THR A 58 -4.91 -4.24 -6.25
CA THR A 58 -4.68 -4.46 -4.82
C THR A 58 -4.16 -5.87 -4.54
N ALA A 59 -3.93 -6.20 -3.27
CA ALA A 59 -3.63 -7.56 -2.84
C ALA A 59 -4.90 -8.45 -2.82
N ALA A 60 -4.77 -9.71 -3.18
CA ALA A 60 -5.92 -10.62 -3.22
C ALA A 60 -6.47 -10.92 -1.83
N HIS A 61 -5.62 -10.96 -0.80
CA HIS A 61 -6.07 -11.19 0.59
C HIS A 61 -6.95 -10.07 1.13
N CYS A 62 -6.88 -8.86 0.59
CA CYS A 62 -7.75 -7.73 0.94
C CYS A 62 -9.20 -7.94 0.58
N VAL A 63 -9.47 -8.81 -0.41
CA VAL A 63 -10.80 -8.97 -1.01
C VAL A 63 -11.27 -10.42 -1.04
N VAL A 64 -10.91 -11.21 -0.01
CA VAL A 64 -11.27 -12.62 0.10
C VAL A 64 -12.63 -12.87 0.72
N ARG A 65 -13.12 -11.93 1.52
CA ARG A 65 -14.38 -12.09 2.25
C ARG A 65 -15.57 -11.93 1.31
N ASN A 66 -16.65 -12.59 1.63
CA ASN A 66 -17.94 -12.40 0.96
C ASN A 66 -18.74 -11.31 1.70
N VAL A 67 -18.32 -10.07 1.51
CA VAL A 67 -18.90 -8.85 2.11
C VAL A 67 -18.87 -7.74 1.08
N ASP A 68 -19.58 -6.64 1.34
CA ASP A 68 -19.53 -5.47 0.47
C ASP A 68 -18.20 -4.72 0.66
N TYR A 69 -17.71 -4.19 -0.46
CA TYR A 69 -16.49 -3.38 -0.51
C TYR A 69 -16.77 -2.04 -1.17
N GLU A 70 -16.11 -1.01 -0.68
CA GLU A 70 -16.08 0.32 -1.28
C GLU A 70 -14.63 0.75 -1.52
N VAL A 71 -14.43 1.48 -2.59
CA VAL A 71 -13.18 2.22 -2.83
C VAL A 71 -13.42 3.67 -2.44
N LYS A 72 -12.54 4.24 -1.61
CA LYS A 72 -12.64 5.64 -1.17
C LYS A 72 -11.47 6.45 -1.70
N ALA A 73 -11.77 7.58 -2.33
CA ALA A 73 -10.78 8.56 -2.75
C ALA A 73 -10.50 9.52 -1.58
N TYR A 74 -9.22 9.62 -1.17
CA TYR A 74 -8.82 10.38 0.02
C TYR A 74 -9.14 11.87 -0.08
N GLN A 75 -8.88 12.48 -1.23
CA GLN A 75 -8.97 13.94 -1.38
C GLN A 75 -10.42 14.43 -1.45
N SER A 76 -11.30 13.71 -2.16
CA SER A 76 -12.72 14.06 -2.28
C SER A 76 -13.59 13.49 -1.16
N GLY A 77 -13.08 12.50 -0.41
CA GLY A 77 -13.88 11.74 0.56
C GLY A 77 -14.98 10.89 -0.06
N GLY A 78 -15.04 10.79 -1.39
CA GLY A 78 -16.05 10.01 -2.10
C GLY A 78 -15.88 8.51 -1.92
N ALA A 79 -17.01 7.78 -1.83
CA ALA A 79 -17.06 6.32 -1.81
C ALA A 79 -17.61 5.80 -3.14
N PHE A 80 -16.93 4.81 -3.70
CA PHE A 80 -17.22 4.24 -5.02
C PHE A 80 -17.53 2.76 -4.87
N PRO A 81 -18.78 2.33 -5.10
CA PRO A 81 -19.17 0.94 -4.97
C PRO A 81 -18.42 0.02 -5.94
N VAL A 82 -18.05 -1.15 -5.45
CA VAL A 82 -17.36 -2.17 -6.22
C VAL A 82 -18.35 -2.95 -7.07
N ARG A 83 -18.10 -3.03 -8.38
CA ARG A 83 -18.89 -3.80 -9.34
C ARG A 83 -18.45 -5.26 -9.41
N THR A 84 -17.14 -5.49 -9.48
CA THR A 84 -16.58 -6.84 -9.65
C THR A 84 -15.18 -6.90 -9.06
N ILE A 85 -14.88 -8.02 -8.43
CA ILE A 85 -13.56 -8.34 -7.91
C ILE A 85 -13.04 -9.59 -8.63
N VAL A 86 -11.82 -9.50 -9.16
CA VAL A 86 -11.12 -10.62 -9.80
C VAL A 86 -9.79 -10.83 -9.10
N ARG A 87 -9.68 -11.91 -8.33
CA ARG A 87 -8.43 -12.36 -7.73
C ARG A 87 -7.65 -13.19 -8.73
N HIS A 88 -6.33 -13.14 -8.66
CA HIS A 88 -5.49 -13.99 -9.49
C HIS A 88 -5.81 -15.48 -9.22
N PRO A 89 -6.00 -16.32 -10.25
CA PRO A 89 -6.47 -17.71 -10.08
C PRO A 89 -5.51 -18.60 -9.28
N ARG A 90 -4.23 -18.24 -9.19
CA ARG A 90 -3.22 -18.94 -8.36
C ARG A 90 -3.08 -18.35 -6.96
N PHE A 91 -3.93 -17.42 -6.56
CA PHE A 91 -3.97 -16.99 -5.16
C PHE A 91 -4.56 -18.10 -4.30
N ASP A 92 -3.83 -18.46 -3.26
CA ASP A 92 -4.26 -19.44 -2.25
C ASP A 92 -4.27 -18.81 -0.87
N TYR A 93 -5.46 -18.60 -0.32
CA TYR A 93 -5.64 -17.99 0.98
C TYR A 93 -5.03 -18.82 2.12
N ALA A 94 -5.08 -20.15 2.04
CA ALA A 94 -4.49 -21.04 3.06
C ALA A 94 -2.97 -20.89 3.11
N SER A 95 -2.33 -20.77 1.94
CA SER A 95 -0.89 -20.45 1.87
C SER A 95 -0.58 -19.07 2.42
N TYR A 96 -1.36 -18.05 2.07
CA TYR A 96 -1.21 -16.69 2.61
C TYR A 96 -1.32 -16.67 4.14
N ALA A 97 -2.39 -17.25 4.70
CA ALA A 97 -2.62 -17.34 6.13
C ALA A 97 -1.52 -18.11 6.90
N ALA A 98 -0.85 -19.05 6.22
CA ALA A 98 0.31 -19.77 6.73
C ALA A 98 1.66 -19.06 6.44
N SER A 99 1.64 -17.77 6.11
CA SER A 99 2.80 -16.94 5.78
C SER A 99 3.65 -17.50 4.63
N ARG A 100 3.02 -18.21 3.69
CA ARG A 100 3.67 -18.73 2.48
C ARG A 100 3.36 -17.85 1.28
N ALA A 101 4.34 -17.73 0.39
CA ALA A 101 4.21 -16.94 -0.83
C ALA A 101 3.13 -17.52 -1.75
N THR A 102 2.24 -16.65 -2.24
CA THR A 102 1.18 -16.97 -3.20
C THR A 102 0.99 -15.79 -4.17
N ALA A 103 0.14 -15.94 -5.17
CA ALA A 103 -0.18 -14.91 -6.16
C ALA A 103 -1.12 -13.85 -5.58
N ASP A 104 -0.64 -13.09 -4.60
CA ASP A 104 -1.44 -12.13 -3.83
C ASP A 104 -1.70 -10.83 -4.60
N VAL A 105 -2.49 -10.93 -5.68
CA VAL A 105 -2.86 -9.84 -6.59
C VAL A 105 -4.34 -9.95 -6.96
N ALA A 106 -5.05 -8.82 -6.95
CA ALA A 106 -6.44 -8.70 -7.39
C ALA A 106 -6.71 -7.40 -8.13
N LEU A 107 -7.74 -7.42 -8.95
CA LEU A 107 -8.32 -6.25 -9.62
C LEU A 107 -9.75 -6.01 -9.13
N ILE A 108 -10.07 -4.75 -8.90
CA ILE A 108 -11.40 -4.28 -8.52
C ILE A 108 -11.92 -3.37 -9.63
N LYS A 109 -13.06 -3.72 -10.21
CA LYS A 109 -13.81 -2.86 -11.15
C LYS A 109 -14.87 -2.10 -10.38
N LEU A 110 -14.95 -0.79 -10.62
CA LEU A 110 -15.95 0.10 -10.02
C LEU A 110 -17.17 0.24 -10.92
N PHE A 111 -18.31 0.62 -10.33
CA PHE A 111 -19.52 1.00 -11.06
C PHE A 111 -19.40 2.37 -11.73
N ALA A 112 -18.67 3.31 -11.13
CA ALA A 112 -18.46 4.66 -11.60
C ALA A 112 -16.96 5.01 -11.58
N PRO A 113 -16.52 5.95 -12.43
CA PRO A 113 -15.13 6.38 -12.44
C PRO A 113 -14.77 7.14 -11.16
N LEU A 114 -13.54 6.96 -10.68
CA LEU A 114 -12.91 7.77 -9.66
C LEU A 114 -12.83 9.24 -10.10
N PRO A 115 -12.81 10.18 -9.18
CA PRO A 115 -12.77 11.61 -9.47
C PRO A 115 -11.43 12.03 -10.12
N ASP A 116 -11.41 13.21 -10.73
CA ASP A 116 -10.29 13.69 -11.57
C ASP A 116 -8.98 13.90 -10.78
N GLU A 117 -9.06 14.12 -9.49
CA GLU A 117 -7.89 14.21 -8.62
C GLU A 117 -7.15 12.88 -8.43
N VAL A 118 -7.81 11.74 -8.65
CA VAL A 118 -7.16 10.43 -8.68
C VAL A 118 -6.53 10.23 -10.06
N ILE A 119 -5.21 10.30 -10.13
CA ILE A 119 -4.47 10.09 -11.37
C ILE A 119 -3.95 8.66 -11.40
N PRO A 120 -4.43 7.84 -12.34
CA PRO A 120 -4.00 6.45 -12.45
C PRO A 120 -2.49 6.30 -12.60
N ALA A 121 -1.95 5.25 -11.98
CA ALA A 121 -0.58 4.81 -12.17
C ALA A 121 -0.48 3.85 -13.36
N SER A 122 0.71 3.72 -13.93
CA SER A 122 1.02 2.73 -14.95
C SER A 122 1.75 1.53 -14.36
N LEU A 123 1.64 0.38 -15.02
CA LEU A 123 2.50 -0.75 -14.69
C LEU A 123 3.92 -0.46 -15.16
N ALA A 124 4.92 -0.70 -14.31
CA ALA A 124 6.32 -0.60 -14.70
C ALA A 124 6.63 -1.54 -15.90
N ALA A 125 7.65 -1.20 -16.67
CA ALA A 125 8.16 -2.09 -17.71
C ALA A 125 8.56 -3.44 -17.10
N PRO A 126 8.34 -4.57 -17.81
CA PRO A 126 8.68 -5.89 -17.29
C PRO A 126 10.18 -6.01 -17.02
N ARG A 127 10.56 -6.12 -15.76
CA ARG A 127 11.95 -6.33 -15.35
C ARG A 127 12.04 -7.11 -14.05
N ARG A 128 13.17 -7.70 -13.78
CA ARG A 128 13.49 -8.25 -12.47
C ARG A 128 14.04 -7.14 -11.56
N VAL A 129 13.66 -7.18 -10.30
CA VAL A 129 14.21 -6.31 -9.27
C VAL A 129 15.42 -7.00 -8.65
N ALA A 130 16.50 -6.27 -8.43
CA ALA A 130 17.72 -6.78 -7.81
C ALA A 130 17.85 -6.35 -6.34
N ALA A 131 18.62 -7.11 -5.55
CA ALA A 131 18.97 -6.71 -4.20
C ALA A 131 19.78 -5.40 -4.21
N GLY A 132 19.49 -4.52 -3.25
CA GLY A 132 20.10 -3.19 -3.15
C GLY A 132 19.36 -2.09 -3.93
N GLU A 133 18.43 -2.44 -4.83
CA GLU A 133 17.56 -1.43 -5.46
C GLU A 133 16.59 -0.83 -4.43
N THR A 134 16.11 0.37 -4.71
CA THR A 134 15.11 1.05 -3.87
C THR A 134 13.76 1.09 -4.56
N LEU A 135 12.70 0.86 -3.79
CA LEU A 135 11.31 0.99 -4.20
C LEU A 135 10.57 1.90 -3.22
N THR A 136 9.63 2.68 -3.73
CA THR A 136 8.79 3.54 -2.87
C THR A 136 7.42 2.91 -2.70
N ILE A 137 7.01 2.65 -1.45
CA ILE A 137 5.64 2.25 -1.11
C ILE A 137 4.84 3.47 -0.68
N ALA A 138 3.54 3.49 -0.97
CA ALA A 138 2.63 4.53 -0.49
C ALA A 138 1.27 3.92 -0.11
N GLY A 139 0.77 4.22 1.10
CA GLY A 139 -0.45 3.61 1.59
C GLY A 139 -1.16 4.40 2.69
N PHE A 140 -2.26 3.83 3.18
CA PHE A 140 -3.16 4.42 4.17
C PHE A 140 -3.13 3.68 5.52
N GLY A 141 -2.17 2.81 5.71
CA GLY A 141 -2.05 1.98 6.91
C GLY A 141 -1.79 2.76 8.20
N VAL A 142 -1.82 2.05 9.32
CA VAL A 142 -1.52 2.63 10.64
C VAL A 142 -0.02 2.90 10.81
N THR A 143 0.32 3.80 11.71
CA THR A 143 1.72 4.13 12.04
C THR A 143 2.28 3.30 13.17
N ILE A 144 1.40 2.72 13.99
CA ILE A 144 1.76 1.90 15.15
C ILE A 144 0.89 0.65 15.12
N ALA A 145 1.51 -0.51 15.08
CA ALA A 145 0.82 -1.80 15.10
C ALA A 145 -0.16 -1.91 16.28
N GLY A 146 -1.32 -2.50 16.04
CA GLY A 146 -2.36 -2.70 17.05
C GLY A 146 -3.13 -1.44 17.46
N THR A 147 -2.96 -0.32 16.75
CA THR A 147 -3.70 0.93 16.99
C THR A 147 -4.36 1.41 15.71
N ALA A 148 -5.31 2.35 15.81
CA ALA A 148 -5.89 3.05 14.65
C ALA A 148 -5.12 4.34 14.30
N ARG A 149 -3.97 4.60 14.94
CA ARG A 149 -3.24 5.85 14.76
C ARG A 149 -2.72 5.98 13.33
N GLY A 150 -3.07 7.06 12.64
CA GLY A 150 -2.65 7.36 11.27
C GLY A 150 -3.44 6.63 10.18
N LEU A 151 -4.35 5.71 10.54
CA LEU A 151 -5.18 5.01 9.56
C LEU A 151 -5.92 6.00 8.65
N GLY A 152 -5.91 5.73 7.36
CA GLY A 152 -6.56 6.58 6.35
C GLY A 152 -5.78 7.84 5.97
N GLN A 153 -4.59 8.08 6.52
CA GLN A 153 -3.73 9.19 6.12
C GLN A 153 -2.64 8.68 5.15
N PRO A 154 -2.52 9.24 3.94
CA PRO A 154 -1.58 8.73 2.94
C PRO A 154 -0.14 9.06 3.32
N ARG A 155 0.73 8.04 3.28
CA ARG A 155 2.16 8.16 3.56
C ARG A 155 2.98 7.36 2.58
N MET A 156 4.27 7.64 2.54
CA MET A 156 5.18 6.91 1.67
C MET A 156 6.52 6.63 2.35
N ALA A 157 7.18 5.56 1.93
CA ALA A 157 8.54 5.23 2.35
C ALA A 157 9.33 4.65 1.19
N THR A 158 10.57 5.10 1.04
CA THR A 158 11.53 4.47 0.13
C THR A 158 12.31 3.43 0.92
N LEU A 159 12.22 2.19 0.46
CA LEU A 159 12.81 1.01 1.11
C LEU A 159 13.75 0.30 0.15
N THR A 160 14.72 -0.42 0.70
CA THR A 160 15.72 -1.14 -0.08
C THR A 160 15.38 -2.61 -0.19
N VAL A 161 15.53 -3.17 -1.36
CA VAL A 161 15.36 -4.61 -1.63
C VAL A 161 16.45 -5.40 -0.92
N THR A 162 16.06 -6.40 -0.15
CA THR A 162 16.98 -7.24 0.63
C THR A 162 16.83 -8.72 0.30
N GLY A 163 17.86 -9.49 0.68
CA GLY A 163 17.91 -10.93 0.48
C GLY A 163 17.97 -11.31 -1.01
N LYS A 164 17.36 -12.43 -1.35
CA LYS A 164 17.28 -12.94 -2.72
C LYS A 164 15.86 -12.66 -3.27
N PRO A 165 15.69 -11.63 -4.13
CA PRO A 165 14.39 -11.32 -4.71
C PRO A 165 13.85 -12.50 -5.51
N GLY A 166 12.59 -12.89 -5.23
CA GLY A 166 11.91 -14.00 -5.87
C GLY A 166 10.87 -13.53 -6.90
N SER A 167 10.29 -14.48 -7.62
CA SER A 167 9.17 -14.24 -8.54
C SER A 167 7.80 -14.14 -7.86
N LEU A 168 7.71 -14.60 -6.60
CA LEU A 168 6.47 -14.57 -5.81
C LEU A 168 6.51 -13.50 -4.72
N GLN A 169 7.70 -13.24 -4.15
CA GLN A 169 7.89 -12.25 -3.10
C GLN A 169 9.24 -11.56 -3.21
N ILE A 170 9.25 -10.28 -2.86
CA ILE A 170 10.44 -9.45 -2.66
C ILE A 170 10.32 -8.84 -1.26
N ARG A 171 11.43 -8.81 -0.53
CA ARG A 171 11.52 -8.21 0.80
C ARG A 171 12.19 -6.85 0.72
N LEU A 172 11.60 -5.89 1.40
CA LEU A 172 12.10 -4.52 1.52
C LEU A 172 12.39 -4.21 2.99
N TYR A 173 13.36 -3.35 3.24
CA TYR A 173 13.69 -2.89 4.58
C TYR A 173 14.20 -1.45 4.58
N ASP A 174 14.15 -0.81 5.73
CA ASP A 174 14.78 0.48 5.97
C ASP A 174 16.28 0.29 6.25
N THR A 175 17.14 0.87 5.40
CA THR A 175 18.60 0.79 5.55
C THR A 175 19.12 1.45 6.82
N ALA A 176 18.41 2.44 7.37
CA ALA A 176 18.81 3.11 8.61
C ALA A 176 18.63 2.22 9.85
N THR A 177 17.67 1.31 9.84
CA THR A 177 17.36 0.42 10.96
C THR A 177 17.76 -1.01 10.72
N ARG A 178 17.90 -1.43 9.45
CA ARG A 178 18.32 -2.78 9.02
C ARG A 178 17.52 -3.92 9.68
N ASN A 179 16.21 -3.71 9.87
CA ASN A 179 15.34 -4.66 10.56
C ASN A 179 15.75 -5.00 12.01
N GLN A 180 16.58 -4.17 12.67
CA GLN A 180 17.03 -4.36 14.05
C GLN A 180 16.22 -3.55 15.07
N ARG A 181 15.53 -2.53 14.61
CA ARG A 181 14.62 -1.67 15.38
C ARG A 181 13.51 -1.15 14.48
N ILE A 182 12.44 -0.62 15.04
CA ILE A 182 11.34 -0.05 14.27
C ILE A 182 11.88 1.06 13.35
N GLY A 183 11.63 0.89 12.05
CA GLY A 183 12.03 1.78 10.98
C GLY A 183 10.86 2.07 10.04
N LEU A 184 11.19 2.66 8.89
CA LEU A 184 10.25 2.82 7.79
C LEU A 184 9.78 1.45 7.30
N GLY A 185 8.48 1.31 7.03
CA GLY A 185 7.94 0.05 6.49
C GLY A 185 6.41 0.04 6.44
N GLY A 186 5.86 -0.96 5.76
CA GLY A 186 4.42 -1.22 5.73
C GLY A 186 3.87 -1.61 7.09
N CYS A 187 2.57 -1.39 7.26
CA CYS A 187 1.82 -1.75 8.46
C CYS A 187 0.40 -2.19 8.09
N THR A 188 -0.44 -2.50 9.09
CA THR A 188 -1.86 -2.82 8.89
C THR A 188 -2.56 -1.71 8.11
N GLY A 189 -3.23 -2.06 7.02
CA GLY A 189 -3.86 -1.12 6.10
C GLY A 189 -3.02 -0.74 4.88
N ASP A 190 -1.69 -1.00 4.89
CA ASP A 190 -0.85 -0.83 3.70
C ASP A 190 -0.90 -2.04 2.76
N SER A 191 -1.55 -3.14 3.14
CA SER A 191 -1.86 -4.27 2.26
C SER A 191 -2.51 -3.77 0.96
N GLY A 192 -2.00 -4.22 -0.20
CA GLY A 192 -2.48 -3.78 -1.51
C GLY A 192 -1.88 -2.47 -2.02
N ALA A 193 -1.09 -1.76 -1.20
CA ALA A 193 -0.38 -0.55 -1.60
C ALA A 193 0.60 -0.81 -2.74
N PRO A 194 0.81 0.15 -3.65
CA PRO A 194 1.82 0.02 -4.69
C PRO A 194 3.23 0.04 -4.12
N ALA A 195 4.11 -0.74 -4.72
CA ALA A 195 5.54 -0.53 -4.73
C ALA A 195 5.91 0.07 -6.07
N TYR A 196 6.40 1.30 -6.07
CA TYR A 196 6.75 2.06 -7.25
C TYR A 196 8.21 1.87 -7.61
N ASP A 197 8.50 1.87 -8.91
CA ASP A 197 9.83 1.82 -9.51
C ASP A 197 10.29 3.22 -9.87
N GLY A 198 11.36 3.70 -9.25
CA GLY A 198 11.90 5.04 -9.50
C GLY A 198 11.02 6.18 -8.96
N GLU A 199 11.16 7.35 -9.57
CA GLU A 199 10.50 8.61 -9.22
C GLU A 199 9.26 8.87 -10.09
N GLY A 200 8.33 7.93 -10.12
CA GLY A 200 7.11 8.07 -10.93
C GLY A 200 6.04 7.05 -10.53
N PRO A 201 4.84 7.19 -11.08
CA PRO A 201 3.73 6.31 -10.75
C PRO A 201 3.83 4.97 -11.54
N LEU A 202 5.00 4.32 -11.51
CA LEU A 202 5.27 3.05 -12.19
C LEU A 202 5.21 1.91 -11.18
N VAL A 203 4.12 1.15 -11.17
CA VAL A 203 3.90 0.07 -10.20
C VAL A 203 4.63 -1.20 -10.63
N ILE A 204 5.56 -1.66 -9.80
CA ILE A 204 6.33 -2.89 -10.01
C ILE A 204 5.93 -4.02 -9.05
N GLY A 205 5.24 -3.70 -7.95
CA GLY A 205 4.81 -4.65 -6.94
C GLY A 205 3.61 -4.16 -6.13
N VAL A 206 3.04 -5.05 -5.34
CA VAL A 206 1.92 -4.79 -4.42
C VAL A 206 2.32 -5.25 -3.03
N VAL A 207 2.13 -4.41 -2.01
CA VAL A 207 2.40 -4.75 -0.60
C VAL A 207 1.48 -5.89 -0.17
N SER A 208 2.07 -6.94 0.38
CA SER A 208 1.37 -8.17 0.78
C SER A 208 1.42 -8.41 2.29
N TRP A 209 2.54 -8.11 2.95
CA TRP A 209 2.71 -8.32 4.39
C TRP A 209 3.80 -7.41 4.97
N SER A 210 3.84 -7.34 6.30
CA SER A 210 4.90 -6.65 7.05
C SER A 210 5.25 -7.41 8.33
N THR A 211 6.42 -7.12 8.89
CA THR A 211 6.86 -7.62 10.20
C THR A 211 7.30 -6.48 11.11
N ALA A 212 7.39 -6.77 12.40
CA ALA A 212 8.22 -6.01 13.31
C ALA A 212 9.71 -6.36 13.11
N PRO A 213 10.65 -5.61 13.72
CA PRO A 213 12.05 -5.95 13.72
C PRO A 213 12.31 -7.38 14.21
N GLY A 214 13.31 -8.05 13.62
CA GLY A 214 13.61 -9.43 13.94
C GLY A 214 12.61 -10.46 13.40
N ASP A 215 11.83 -10.08 12.40
CA ASP A 215 10.81 -10.91 11.73
C ASP A 215 9.61 -11.30 12.64
N GLU A 216 9.42 -10.58 13.74
CA GLU A 216 8.27 -10.74 14.62
C GLU A 216 6.98 -10.17 14.00
N THR A 217 5.83 -10.50 14.57
CA THR A 217 4.53 -9.95 14.14
C THR A 217 4.47 -8.45 14.42
N GLY A 218 4.13 -7.66 13.40
CA GLY A 218 4.00 -6.21 13.56
C GLY A 218 4.42 -5.41 12.34
N CYS A 219 4.99 -4.24 12.58
CA CYS A 219 5.32 -3.26 11.55
C CYS A 219 6.71 -2.65 11.76
N GLY A 220 7.29 -2.07 10.71
CA GLY A 220 8.55 -1.32 10.78
C GLY A 220 9.80 -2.19 10.76
N GLY A 221 9.66 -3.46 10.48
CA GLY A 221 10.73 -4.39 10.12
C GLY A 221 10.81 -4.59 8.61
N LEU A 222 10.52 -5.81 8.15
CA LEU A 222 10.44 -6.10 6.73
C LEU A 222 9.07 -5.72 6.16
N THR A 223 9.07 -5.32 4.90
CA THR A 223 7.86 -5.18 4.08
C THR A 223 7.97 -6.14 2.92
N GLY A 224 7.01 -7.05 2.78
CA GLY A 224 6.94 -7.98 1.67
C GLY A 224 6.04 -7.47 0.56
N ILE A 225 6.52 -7.54 -0.68
CA ILE A 225 5.72 -7.21 -1.86
C ILE A 225 5.58 -8.42 -2.78
N THR A 226 4.44 -8.51 -3.46
CA THR A 226 4.21 -9.41 -4.58
C THR A 226 4.67 -8.70 -5.86
N PRO A 227 5.76 -9.14 -6.53
CA PRO A 227 6.24 -8.50 -7.75
C PRO A 227 5.29 -8.77 -8.92
N LEU A 228 5.01 -7.76 -9.75
CA LEU A 228 4.02 -7.86 -10.82
C LEU A 228 4.54 -8.51 -12.10
N LEU A 229 5.85 -8.73 -12.25
CA LEU A 229 6.44 -9.31 -13.47
C LEU A 229 5.72 -10.59 -13.92
N SER A 230 5.45 -11.51 -12.99
CA SER A 230 4.79 -12.78 -13.29
C SER A 230 3.27 -12.70 -13.47
N TYR A 231 2.69 -11.56 -13.19
CA TYR A 231 1.23 -11.32 -13.20
C TYR A 231 0.79 -10.28 -14.22
N ARG A 232 1.74 -9.61 -14.89
CA ARG A 232 1.47 -8.51 -15.81
C ARG A 232 0.49 -8.87 -16.92
N ASP A 233 0.71 -9.99 -17.60
CA ASP A 233 -0.17 -10.43 -18.69
C ASP A 233 -1.58 -10.69 -18.19
N TRP A 234 -1.72 -11.35 -17.02
CA TRP A 234 -3.02 -11.56 -16.38
C TRP A 234 -3.71 -10.24 -16.01
N ILE A 235 -2.97 -9.26 -15.49
CA ILE A 235 -3.51 -7.92 -15.16
C ILE A 235 -4.03 -7.25 -16.43
N VAL A 236 -3.22 -7.21 -17.49
CA VAL A 236 -3.58 -6.57 -18.76
C VAL A 236 -4.79 -7.24 -19.42
N ASP A 237 -4.81 -8.56 -19.45
CA ASP A 237 -5.93 -9.32 -20.04
C ASP A 237 -7.21 -9.20 -19.23
N THR A 238 -7.09 -9.22 -17.89
CA THR A 238 -8.25 -9.02 -17.00
C THR A 238 -8.80 -7.61 -17.13
N ALA A 239 -7.94 -6.59 -17.19
CA ALA A 239 -8.35 -5.21 -17.42
C ALA A 239 -9.14 -5.05 -18.72
N ARG A 240 -8.70 -5.68 -19.82
CA ARG A 240 -9.44 -5.69 -21.09
C ARG A 240 -10.81 -6.37 -20.96
N LYS A 241 -10.87 -7.54 -20.31
CA LYS A 241 -12.12 -8.27 -20.07
C LYS A 241 -13.11 -7.48 -19.21
N LEU A 242 -12.62 -6.63 -18.33
CA LEU A 242 -13.40 -5.72 -17.49
C LEU A 242 -13.76 -4.39 -18.18
N ASN A 243 -13.46 -4.23 -19.47
CA ASN A 243 -13.66 -2.98 -20.23
C ASN A 243 -12.94 -1.77 -19.61
N SER A 244 -11.74 -1.98 -19.08
CA SER A 244 -10.83 -0.96 -18.55
C SER A 244 -9.41 -1.19 -19.06
N PRO A 245 -9.18 -1.15 -20.38
CA PRO A 245 -7.86 -1.42 -20.94
C PRO A 245 -6.84 -0.43 -20.37
N LEU A 246 -5.67 -0.93 -20.01
CA LEU A 246 -4.56 -0.12 -19.55
C LEU A 246 -3.93 0.62 -20.73
N ALA A 247 -3.39 1.80 -20.47
CA ALA A 247 -2.54 2.50 -21.45
C ALA A 247 -1.30 1.65 -21.77
N PRO A 248 -0.80 1.71 -23.01
CA PRO A 248 0.37 0.95 -23.46
C PRO A 248 1.65 1.33 -22.72
#